data_a9234dd999e11033f6b8a2d2e21fe8c0
#
_entry.id   a9234dd999e11033f6b8a2d2e21fe8c0
#
_cell.length_a   1.000
_cell.length_b   1.000
_cell.length_c   1.000
_cell.angle_alpha   90.00
_cell.angle_beta   90.00
_cell.angle_gamma   90.00
#
_symmetry.space_group_name_H-M   'P 1'
#
loop_
_entity.id
_entity.type
_entity.pdbx_description
1 polymer ?
#
loop_
_entity_poly.entity_id
_entity_poly.type
_entity_poly.pdbx_seq_one_letter_code
_entity_poly.pdbx_strand_id
1 'polypeptide(L)'
;MHRSHLVAAAVAAAALLVPAGASAQNYPPPSNPGGTGKSHGKGRTLTVCKKGCTYKSIQKAINAATGKDTIKVKRGTYREGVHIIGKRYDGLKLVGDPKHPDRVIFNGKGLKNGPNQNAVIVNNADDVTIEGFHARNYKANCFFATNLQDYVLNHLVAERCGSYGIYAFNSKGGKMINSEAYYNPDSGFYVGQTPPQKGRKKRTLLKNLDSWGNVLGFSGTNVRYTTITKSRWFNNGAGIVPNTLTSEKYYPPSGNVISHNQVFWNNYNFYFGAPFKIPQISAADIPYPIGVGILLYGSQDTIVEKNDIFGNYLGGFAEVPAVHLTGNSDPKVAEAAILRDNTVRRNEFGGGGDLNGRDMLYDGSGSGNCFESNVTRSPNIPADNHTFVACGGTNVTDPSALGEALSISLGDPKNPASFEAHWIKHPHPARKGVKPLERYPG
;
A
#
# COMPACT_ATOMS: atom_id res chain seq x y z
N MET A 1 -4.60 9.15 61.65
CA MET A 1 -3.58 8.37 60.93
C MET A 1 -4.20 7.81 59.69
N HIS A 2 -4.12 8.57 58.57
CA HIS A 2 -4.59 8.14 57.26
C HIS A 2 -3.36 7.73 56.44
N ARG A 3 -3.29 6.45 56.09
CA ARG A 3 -2.28 5.95 55.13
C ARG A 3 -2.82 6.07 53.75
N SER A 4 -2.23 6.98 52.98
CA SER A 4 -2.43 7.14 51.53
C SER A 4 -1.71 5.99 50.82
N HIS A 5 -2.46 5.13 50.12
CA HIS A 5 -1.88 4.15 49.22
C HIS A 5 -1.67 4.81 47.84
N LEU A 6 -0.44 5.15 47.55
CA LEU A 6 0.02 5.44 46.20
C LEU A 6 0.04 4.11 45.42
N VAL A 7 -0.91 3.96 44.52
CA VAL A 7 -0.86 2.90 43.49
C VAL A 7 0.04 3.43 42.38
N ALA A 8 1.28 3.03 42.38
CA ALA A 8 2.17 3.21 41.24
C ALA A 8 1.75 2.20 40.17
N ALA A 9 1.07 2.68 39.11
CA ALA A 9 0.85 1.91 37.94
C ALA A 9 2.19 1.73 37.21
N ALA A 10 2.83 0.59 37.44
CA ALA A 10 3.96 0.16 36.62
C ALA A 10 3.44 -0.19 35.24
N VAL A 11 3.59 0.73 34.29
CA VAL A 11 3.48 0.42 32.88
C VAL A 11 4.68 -0.49 32.56
N ALA A 12 4.44 -1.79 32.55
CA ALA A 12 5.40 -2.73 32.02
C ALA A 12 5.51 -2.48 30.51
N ALA A 13 6.52 -1.69 30.12
CA ALA A 13 6.98 -1.64 28.75
C ALA A 13 7.50 -3.05 28.42
N ALA A 14 6.64 -3.89 27.87
CA ALA A 14 7.05 -5.10 27.20
C ALA A 14 7.89 -4.64 26.01
N ALA A 15 9.21 -4.64 26.18
CA ALA A 15 10.15 -4.51 25.09
C ALA A 15 9.93 -5.73 24.18
N LEU A 16 9.05 -5.58 23.20
CA LEU A 16 8.90 -6.53 22.10
C LEU A 16 10.18 -6.45 21.29
N LEU A 17 11.10 -7.37 21.57
CA LEU A 17 12.22 -7.66 20.71
C LEU A 17 11.64 -8.08 19.36
N VAL A 18 11.53 -7.15 18.43
CA VAL A 18 11.25 -7.44 17.03
C VAL A 18 12.47 -8.20 16.52
N PRO A 19 12.38 -9.48 16.18
CA PRO A 19 13.49 -10.12 15.49
C PRO A 19 13.73 -9.34 14.21
N ALA A 20 14.99 -9.01 13.92
CA ALA A 20 15.45 -8.38 12.68
C ALA A 20 15.16 -9.34 11.50
N GLY A 21 13.91 -9.42 11.05
CA GLY A 21 13.46 -10.45 10.14
C GLY A 21 12.27 -10.09 9.25
N ALA A 22 11.68 -8.90 9.37
CA ALA A 22 10.90 -8.36 8.26
C ALA A 22 11.88 -7.83 7.20
N SER A 23 12.75 -8.70 6.68
CA SER A 23 13.52 -8.40 5.49
C SER A 23 12.51 -8.11 4.40
N ALA A 24 12.51 -6.88 3.87
CA ALA A 24 12.08 -6.64 2.51
C ALA A 24 12.51 -7.88 1.72
N GLN A 25 11.55 -8.67 1.24
CA GLN A 25 11.88 -9.98 0.67
C GLN A 25 12.98 -9.72 -0.34
N ASN A 26 14.22 -10.08 0.01
CA ASN A 26 15.36 -10.07 -0.90
C ASN A 26 15.05 -11.14 -1.94
N TYR A 27 14.18 -10.79 -2.89
CA TYR A 27 14.07 -11.60 -4.10
C TYR A 27 15.45 -11.60 -4.73
N PRO A 28 16.08 -12.78 -4.91
CA PRO A 28 17.30 -12.83 -5.67
C PRO A 28 17.04 -12.10 -6.99
N PRO A 29 17.92 -11.19 -7.42
CA PRO A 29 17.74 -10.52 -8.68
C PRO A 29 17.47 -11.59 -9.73
N PRO A 30 16.39 -11.50 -10.50
CA PRO A 30 16.11 -12.50 -11.51
C PRO A 30 17.33 -12.60 -12.40
N SER A 31 17.77 -13.81 -12.70
CA SER A 31 18.92 -14.06 -13.56
C SER A 31 18.77 -13.25 -14.85
N ASN A 32 19.77 -12.44 -15.16
CA ASN A 32 19.78 -11.64 -16.37
C ASN A 32 19.68 -12.58 -17.59
N PRO A 33 18.60 -12.56 -18.37
CA PRO A 33 18.48 -13.42 -19.54
C PRO A 33 19.36 -12.98 -20.70
N GLY A 34 20.45 -12.30 -20.43
CA GLY A 34 21.53 -11.98 -21.37
C GLY A 34 21.06 -11.54 -22.76
N GLY A 35 21.24 -10.31 -23.07
CA GLY A 35 20.99 -9.82 -24.43
C GLY A 35 21.60 -8.43 -24.61
N THR A 36 22.70 -8.37 -25.30
CA THR A 36 23.43 -7.15 -25.69
C THR A 36 22.82 -6.49 -26.96
N GLY A 37 21.49 -6.61 -27.16
CA GLY A 37 20.84 -6.02 -28.32
C GLY A 37 20.91 -4.48 -28.30
N LYS A 38 21.47 -3.91 -29.37
CA LYS A 38 21.43 -2.45 -29.58
C LYS A 38 20.00 -1.98 -29.80
N SER A 39 19.62 -0.84 -29.21
CA SER A 39 18.34 -0.20 -29.48
C SER A 39 18.21 0.13 -30.97
N HIS A 40 17.08 -0.23 -31.59
CA HIS A 40 16.75 0.18 -32.94
C HIS A 40 16.14 1.61 -32.92
N GLY A 41 16.46 2.45 -33.91
CA GLY A 41 16.05 3.86 -33.94
C GLY A 41 14.55 4.13 -33.93
N LYS A 42 13.72 3.24 -34.51
CA LYS A 42 12.24 3.27 -34.47
C LYS A 42 11.74 2.00 -33.77
N GLY A 43 10.78 2.16 -32.84
CA GLY A 43 10.15 1.02 -32.16
C GLY A 43 9.36 0.15 -33.13
N ARG A 44 9.49 -1.17 -32.97
CA ARG A 44 8.71 -2.16 -33.74
C ARG A 44 7.50 -2.61 -32.92
N THR A 45 6.52 -3.20 -33.60
CA THR A 45 5.42 -3.89 -32.93
C THR A 45 5.58 -5.40 -33.09
N LEU A 46 5.75 -6.10 -31.96
CA LEU A 46 5.77 -7.56 -31.90
C LEU A 46 4.42 -8.04 -31.37
N THR A 47 3.74 -8.89 -32.14
CA THR A 47 2.39 -9.35 -31.76
C THR A 47 2.45 -10.77 -31.17
N VAL A 48 1.80 -10.92 -30.02
CA VAL A 48 1.62 -12.21 -29.31
C VAL A 48 0.17 -12.62 -29.36
N CYS A 49 -0.10 -13.88 -29.73
CA CYS A 49 -1.44 -14.47 -29.66
C CYS A 49 -1.38 -16.00 -29.65
N LYS A 50 -2.52 -16.65 -29.39
CA LYS A 50 -2.60 -18.11 -29.33
C LYS A 50 -2.47 -18.79 -30.70
N LYS A 51 -2.97 -18.13 -31.78
CA LYS A 51 -2.93 -18.63 -33.15
C LYS A 51 -2.71 -17.47 -34.14
N GLY A 52 -1.95 -17.71 -35.21
CA GLY A 52 -1.78 -16.77 -36.32
C GLY A 52 -0.84 -15.59 -36.05
N CYS A 53 -0.02 -15.62 -35.01
CA CYS A 53 1.02 -14.62 -34.75
C CYS A 53 2.40 -15.27 -34.70
N THR A 54 3.44 -14.45 -34.90
CA THR A 54 4.84 -14.87 -34.81
C THR A 54 5.17 -15.39 -33.41
N TYR A 55 4.67 -14.74 -32.38
CA TYR A 55 4.93 -15.12 -31.00
C TYR A 55 3.69 -15.71 -30.34
N LYS A 56 3.85 -16.85 -29.64
CA LYS A 56 2.83 -17.52 -28.82
C LYS A 56 3.12 -17.38 -27.33
N SER A 57 4.31 -16.94 -26.96
CA SER A 57 4.76 -16.63 -25.60
C SER A 57 5.14 -15.17 -25.52
N ILE A 58 4.71 -14.50 -24.46
CA ILE A 58 5.01 -13.11 -24.20
C ILE A 58 6.51 -12.98 -23.90
N GLN A 59 7.09 -13.89 -23.08
CA GLN A 59 8.52 -13.86 -22.80
C GLN A 59 9.38 -14.00 -24.05
N LYS A 60 8.98 -14.84 -25.02
CA LYS A 60 9.73 -14.96 -26.30
C LYS A 60 9.68 -13.66 -27.11
N ALA A 61 8.57 -12.95 -27.09
CA ALA A 61 8.47 -11.63 -27.73
C ALA A 61 9.34 -10.59 -27.00
N ILE A 62 9.35 -10.59 -25.65
CA ILE A 62 10.23 -9.74 -24.84
C ILE A 62 11.70 -10.00 -25.16
N ASN A 63 12.11 -11.26 -25.25
CA ASN A 63 13.51 -11.61 -25.56
C ASN A 63 13.96 -11.12 -26.94
N ALA A 64 13.03 -11.02 -27.90
CA ALA A 64 13.30 -10.49 -29.24
C ALA A 64 13.18 -8.96 -29.34
N ALA A 65 12.65 -8.31 -28.30
CA ALA A 65 12.43 -6.87 -28.25
C ALA A 65 13.65 -6.11 -27.72
N THR A 66 13.66 -4.82 -27.99
CA THR A 66 14.58 -3.83 -27.43
C THR A 66 13.78 -2.61 -26.94
N GLY A 67 14.44 -1.64 -26.34
CA GLY A 67 13.81 -0.38 -25.93
C GLY A 67 13.01 0.26 -27.06
N LYS A 68 11.92 0.95 -26.71
CA LYS A 68 10.94 1.58 -27.62
C LYS A 68 10.09 0.61 -28.45
N ASP A 69 10.36 -0.71 -28.46
CA ASP A 69 9.46 -1.68 -29.08
C ASP A 69 8.12 -1.76 -28.30
N THR A 70 7.06 -2.11 -29.02
CA THR A 70 5.75 -2.40 -28.44
C THR A 70 5.45 -3.89 -28.59
N ILE A 71 5.20 -4.58 -27.48
CA ILE A 71 4.71 -5.94 -27.49
C ILE A 71 3.20 -5.89 -27.33
N LYS A 72 2.47 -6.17 -28.41
CA LYS A 72 1.01 -6.20 -28.43
C LYS A 72 0.51 -7.61 -28.17
N VAL A 73 -0.12 -7.81 -27.01
CA VAL A 73 -0.67 -9.11 -26.60
C VAL A 73 -2.16 -9.14 -26.88
N LYS A 74 -2.58 -10.07 -27.72
CA LYS A 74 -4.00 -10.26 -28.06
C LYS A 74 -4.73 -11.06 -26.97
N ARG A 75 -6.07 -11.00 -26.99
CA ARG A 75 -6.97 -11.73 -26.11
C ARG A 75 -6.53 -13.17 -25.90
N GLY A 76 -6.56 -13.61 -24.64
CA GLY A 76 -6.24 -14.98 -24.24
C GLY A 76 -5.75 -15.08 -22.81
N THR A 77 -5.67 -16.33 -22.32
CA THR A 77 -5.06 -16.63 -21.02
C THR A 77 -3.64 -17.13 -21.24
N TYR A 78 -2.67 -16.47 -20.64
CA TYR A 78 -1.24 -16.76 -20.70
C TYR A 78 -0.78 -17.32 -19.36
N ARG A 79 -0.17 -18.50 -19.39
CA ARG A 79 0.34 -19.19 -18.19
C ARG A 79 1.87 -19.14 -18.19
N GLU A 80 2.38 -17.97 -17.93
CA GLU A 80 3.82 -17.68 -17.87
C GLU A 80 4.04 -16.46 -16.97
N GLY A 81 5.20 -16.38 -16.33
CA GLY A 81 5.72 -15.15 -15.74
C GLY A 81 6.65 -14.49 -16.74
N VAL A 82 6.63 -13.17 -16.85
CA VAL A 82 7.45 -12.43 -17.79
C VAL A 82 8.41 -11.47 -17.10
N HIS A 83 9.61 -11.37 -17.66
CA HIS A 83 10.72 -10.62 -17.11
C HIS A 83 11.22 -9.60 -18.13
N ILE A 84 11.18 -8.33 -17.76
CA ILE A 84 11.72 -7.20 -18.51
C ILE A 84 12.87 -6.64 -17.67
N ILE A 85 14.12 -7.06 -17.98
CA ILE A 85 15.27 -6.80 -17.11
C ILE A 85 16.40 -6.16 -17.88
N GLY A 86 16.81 -4.97 -17.40
CA GLY A 86 17.99 -4.27 -17.90
C GLY A 86 17.67 -3.15 -18.89
N LYS A 87 18.61 -2.23 -19.01
CA LYS A 87 18.52 -0.99 -19.79
C LYS A 87 18.25 -1.17 -21.27
N ARG A 88 18.47 -2.35 -21.83
CA ARG A 88 18.09 -2.64 -23.22
C ARG A 88 16.59 -2.47 -23.49
N TYR A 89 15.77 -2.50 -22.43
CA TYR A 89 14.33 -2.37 -22.51
C TYR A 89 13.80 -0.98 -22.14
N ASP A 90 14.66 0.02 -22.00
CA ASP A 90 14.24 1.40 -21.73
C ASP A 90 13.23 1.85 -22.78
N GLY A 91 12.05 2.28 -22.34
CA GLY A 91 10.96 2.70 -23.22
C GLY A 91 10.11 1.58 -23.82
N LEU A 92 10.30 0.31 -23.42
CA LEU A 92 9.50 -0.82 -23.89
C LEU A 92 8.03 -0.67 -23.43
N LYS A 93 7.11 -1.01 -24.33
CA LYS A 93 5.67 -1.07 -24.03
C LYS A 93 5.17 -2.50 -24.14
N LEU A 94 4.56 -3.00 -23.04
CA LEU A 94 3.82 -4.26 -23.01
C LEU A 94 2.33 -3.93 -22.91
N VAL A 95 1.57 -4.20 -23.99
CA VAL A 95 0.21 -3.72 -24.18
C VAL A 95 -0.74 -4.89 -24.44
N GLY A 96 -1.75 -5.03 -23.57
CA GLY A 96 -2.87 -5.94 -23.72
C GLY A 96 -4.10 -5.24 -24.31
N ASP A 97 -5.20 -5.24 -23.56
CA ASP A 97 -6.44 -4.55 -23.90
C ASP A 97 -6.80 -3.55 -22.78
N PRO A 98 -6.40 -2.27 -22.87
CA PRO A 98 -6.68 -1.29 -21.80
C PRO A 98 -8.17 -1.01 -21.57
N LYS A 99 -9.02 -1.26 -22.56
CA LYS A 99 -10.49 -1.10 -22.41
C LYS A 99 -11.11 -2.30 -21.69
N HIS A 100 -10.52 -3.48 -21.86
CA HIS A 100 -11.00 -4.75 -21.32
C HIS A 100 -9.82 -5.60 -20.83
N PRO A 101 -9.17 -5.26 -19.69
CA PRO A 101 -8.02 -5.99 -19.17
C PRO A 101 -8.33 -7.46 -18.90
N ASP A 102 -9.57 -7.77 -18.54
CA ASP A 102 -10.12 -9.11 -18.33
C ASP A 102 -10.05 -10.04 -19.54
N ARG A 103 -9.77 -9.50 -20.72
CA ARG A 103 -9.59 -10.29 -21.97
C ARG A 103 -8.15 -10.76 -22.18
N VAL A 104 -7.17 -10.18 -21.50
CA VAL A 104 -5.75 -10.53 -21.62
C VAL A 104 -5.22 -10.92 -20.26
N ILE A 105 -5.29 -12.21 -19.95
CA ILE A 105 -5.14 -12.73 -18.60
C ILE A 105 -3.78 -13.40 -18.42
N PHE A 106 -3.02 -12.96 -17.44
CA PHE A 106 -1.94 -13.73 -16.83
C PHE A 106 -2.51 -14.62 -15.73
N ASN A 107 -2.29 -15.92 -15.77
CA ASN A 107 -2.80 -16.84 -14.76
C ASN A 107 -1.71 -17.77 -14.23
N GLY A 108 -1.31 -17.52 -12.96
CA GLY A 108 -0.27 -18.27 -12.26
C GLY A 108 -0.69 -19.63 -11.72
N LYS A 109 -2.00 -19.99 -11.80
CA LYS A 109 -2.48 -21.26 -11.23
C LYS A 109 -1.77 -22.46 -11.83
N GLY A 110 -1.12 -23.25 -10.96
CA GLY A 110 -0.40 -24.47 -11.36
C GLY A 110 1.00 -24.24 -11.93
N LEU A 111 1.49 -23.00 -11.97
CA LEU A 111 2.89 -22.73 -12.33
C LEU A 111 3.83 -23.19 -11.22
N LYS A 112 5.00 -23.75 -11.61
CA LYS A 112 6.07 -24.13 -10.68
C LYS A 112 6.72 -22.88 -10.08
N ASN A 113 7.37 -23.05 -8.91
CA ASN A 113 8.21 -22.01 -8.31
C ASN A 113 9.36 -21.60 -9.23
N GLY A 114 9.97 -20.47 -8.96
CA GLY A 114 11.09 -19.94 -9.76
C GLY A 114 10.66 -18.71 -10.57
N PRO A 115 11.06 -18.57 -11.83
CA PRO A 115 10.81 -17.34 -12.60
C PRO A 115 9.35 -16.97 -12.79
N ASN A 116 8.43 -17.92 -12.62
CA ASN A 116 6.99 -17.70 -12.80
C ASN A 116 6.24 -17.32 -11.51
N GLN A 117 6.92 -16.89 -10.46
CA GLN A 117 6.25 -16.51 -9.20
C GLN A 117 5.48 -15.19 -9.31
N ASN A 118 5.90 -14.31 -10.21
CA ASN A 118 5.23 -13.05 -10.53
C ASN A 118 4.65 -13.11 -11.94
N ALA A 119 3.58 -12.37 -12.21
CA ALA A 119 3.07 -12.28 -13.57
C ALA A 119 3.99 -11.45 -14.46
N VAL A 120 4.37 -10.27 -13.98
CA VAL A 120 5.29 -9.37 -14.69
C VAL A 120 6.33 -8.83 -13.71
N ILE A 121 7.60 -8.96 -14.04
CA ILE A 121 8.70 -8.27 -13.37
C ILE A 121 9.33 -7.28 -14.35
N VAL A 122 9.46 -6.03 -13.91
CA VAL A 122 10.28 -5.02 -14.59
C VAL A 122 11.40 -4.62 -13.64
N ASN A 123 12.65 -4.77 -14.05
CA ASN A 123 13.78 -4.41 -13.23
C ASN A 123 14.86 -3.68 -14.04
N ASN A 124 15.29 -2.53 -13.54
CA ASN A 124 16.37 -1.75 -14.15
C ASN A 124 16.14 -1.42 -15.65
N ALA A 125 14.88 -1.05 -15.97
CA ALA A 125 14.47 -0.60 -17.32
C ALA A 125 13.55 0.63 -17.16
N ASP A 126 14.01 1.80 -17.56
CA ASP A 126 13.29 3.06 -17.38
C ASP A 126 12.23 3.26 -18.49
N ASP A 127 11.28 4.18 -18.25
CA ASP A 127 10.22 4.55 -19.21
C ASP A 127 9.34 3.37 -19.70
N VAL A 128 9.31 2.26 -18.96
CA VAL A 128 8.53 1.08 -19.35
C VAL A 128 7.04 1.31 -19.10
N THR A 129 6.22 0.91 -20.05
CA THR A 129 4.75 0.91 -19.90
C THR A 129 4.21 -0.50 -19.89
N ILE A 130 3.40 -0.83 -18.88
CA ILE A 130 2.61 -2.07 -18.80
C ILE A 130 1.15 -1.67 -18.71
N GLU A 131 0.32 -2.09 -19.67
CA GLU A 131 -1.09 -1.70 -19.65
C GLU A 131 -2.04 -2.74 -20.24
N GLY A 132 -3.26 -2.79 -19.68
CA GLY A 132 -4.36 -3.58 -20.22
C GLY A 132 -4.29 -5.07 -19.94
N PHE A 133 -3.95 -5.47 -18.70
CA PHE A 133 -3.84 -6.87 -18.30
C PHE A 133 -4.59 -7.16 -16.99
N HIS A 134 -5.10 -8.38 -16.89
CA HIS A 134 -5.56 -8.97 -15.65
C HIS A 134 -4.59 -10.08 -15.22
N ALA A 135 -3.90 -9.89 -14.10
CA ALA A 135 -3.03 -10.92 -13.52
C ALA A 135 -3.68 -11.54 -12.27
N ARG A 136 -3.58 -12.87 -12.14
CA ARG A 136 -4.17 -13.57 -10.99
C ARG A 136 -3.47 -14.86 -10.61
N ASN A 137 -3.60 -15.25 -9.34
CA ASN A 137 -3.13 -16.53 -8.78
C ASN A 137 -1.62 -16.75 -8.91
N TYR A 138 -0.81 -15.70 -8.86
CA TYR A 138 0.64 -15.82 -8.76
C TYR A 138 1.08 -15.99 -7.32
N LYS A 139 2.18 -16.73 -7.08
CA LYS A 139 2.65 -17.05 -5.73
C LYS A 139 3.33 -15.88 -5.01
N ALA A 140 3.83 -14.91 -5.75
CA ALA A 140 4.39 -13.67 -5.24
C ALA A 140 3.52 -12.49 -5.69
N ASN A 141 3.98 -11.62 -6.55
CA ASN A 141 3.26 -10.42 -6.94
C ASN A 141 2.55 -10.60 -8.29
N CYS A 142 1.50 -9.83 -8.52
CA CYS A 142 0.96 -9.73 -9.86
C CYS A 142 1.89 -8.90 -10.74
N PHE A 143 2.08 -7.62 -10.47
CA PHE A 143 2.96 -6.74 -11.22
C PHE A 143 4.02 -6.16 -10.31
N PHE A 144 5.29 -6.40 -10.62
CA PHE A 144 6.42 -5.97 -9.82
C PHE A 144 7.39 -5.11 -10.64
N ALA A 145 7.47 -3.84 -10.28
CA ALA A 145 8.38 -2.85 -10.85
C ALA A 145 9.48 -2.51 -9.83
N THR A 146 10.76 -2.60 -10.20
CA THR A 146 11.86 -2.31 -9.26
C THR A 146 13.03 -1.63 -9.95
N ASN A 147 13.68 -0.70 -9.24
CA ASN A 147 14.83 0.06 -9.73
C ASN A 147 14.55 0.84 -11.02
N LEU A 148 13.39 1.48 -11.13
CA LEU A 148 12.91 2.15 -12.33
C LEU A 148 12.78 3.67 -12.14
N GLN A 149 12.76 4.36 -13.28
CA GLN A 149 12.31 5.73 -13.38
C GLN A 149 11.22 5.85 -14.47
N ASP A 150 10.26 6.76 -14.21
CA ASP A 150 9.26 7.19 -15.20
C ASP A 150 8.40 6.04 -15.78
N TYR A 151 8.16 4.98 -15.00
CA TYR A 151 7.34 3.83 -15.39
C TYR A 151 5.84 4.15 -15.44
N VAL A 152 5.09 3.40 -16.24
CA VAL A 152 3.61 3.49 -16.32
C VAL A 152 2.98 2.11 -16.14
N LEU A 153 2.17 1.96 -15.09
CA LEU A 153 1.32 0.80 -14.81
C LEU A 153 -0.13 1.27 -14.93
N ASN A 154 -0.83 0.86 -15.99
CA ASN A 154 -2.09 1.45 -16.40
C ASN A 154 -3.12 0.39 -16.80
N HIS A 155 -4.39 0.58 -16.44
CA HIS A 155 -5.47 -0.37 -16.74
C HIS A 155 -5.10 -1.82 -16.39
N LEU A 156 -4.59 -2.02 -15.18
CA LEU A 156 -4.22 -3.34 -14.67
C LEU A 156 -5.25 -3.81 -13.63
N VAL A 157 -5.51 -5.11 -13.65
CA VAL A 157 -6.28 -5.79 -12.62
C VAL A 157 -5.37 -6.82 -11.95
N ALA A 158 -5.21 -6.73 -10.62
CA ALA A 158 -4.38 -7.61 -9.82
C ALA A 158 -5.24 -8.38 -8.80
N GLU A 159 -5.42 -9.67 -9.02
CA GLU A 159 -6.31 -10.51 -8.22
C GLU A 159 -5.58 -11.69 -7.58
N ARG A 160 -5.70 -11.85 -6.24
CA ARG A 160 -5.24 -13.06 -5.53
C ARG A 160 -3.81 -13.44 -5.85
N CYS A 161 -2.90 -12.48 -5.85
CA CYS A 161 -1.47 -12.76 -5.88
C CYS A 161 -0.93 -12.91 -4.46
N GLY A 162 0.09 -13.73 -4.27
CA GLY A 162 0.51 -14.21 -2.95
C GLY A 162 1.16 -13.18 -2.03
N SER A 163 1.40 -11.96 -2.51
CA SER A 163 1.88 -10.83 -1.72
C SER A 163 1.21 -9.55 -2.19
N TYR A 164 1.82 -8.80 -3.10
CA TYR A 164 1.32 -7.52 -3.58
C TYR A 164 0.58 -7.62 -4.92
N GLY A 165 -0.44 -6.79 -5.08
CA GLY A 165 -1.11 -6.65 -6.37
C GLY A 165 -0.24 -5.91 -7.39
N ILE A 166 -0.08 -4.60 -7.23
CA ILE A 166 0.71 -3.73 -8.11
C ILE A 166 1.77 -3.03 -7.26
N TYR A 167 3.02 -3.37 -7.48
CA TYR A 167 4.14 -3.10 -6.59
C TYR A 167 5.27 -2.38 -7.30
N ALA A 168 5.70 -1.22 -6.77
CA ALA A 168 6.90 -0.52 -7.20
C ALA A 168 7.87 -0.34 -6.03
N PHE A 169 9.09 -0.88 -6.18
CA PHE A 169 10.13 -0.83 -5.17
C PHE A 169 11.36 -0.08 -5.68
N ASN A 170 11.99 0.71 -4.82
CA ASN A 170 13.23 1.44 -5.13
C ASN A 170 13.15 2.23 -6.46
N SER A 171 11.99 2.81 -6.75
CA SER A 171 11.66 3.44 -8.02
C SER A 171 11.14 4.86 -7.81
N LYS A 172 11.14 5.70 -8.86
CA LYS A 172 10.71 7.10 -8.79
C LYS A 172 10.06 7.60 -10.07
N GLY A 173 9.18 8.60 -9.96
CA GLY A 173 8.55 9.26 -11.10
C GLY A 173 7.57 8.39 -11.89
N GLY A 174 7.05 7.34 -11.28
CA GLY A 174 6.12 6.42 -11.94
C GLY A 174 4.66 6.86 -11.92
N LYS A 175 3.83 6.11 -12.63
CA LYS A 175 2.38 6.25 -12.62
C LYS A 175 1.72 4.90 -12.43
N MET A 176 0.83 4.78 -11.45
CA MET A 176 -0.12 3.69 -11.30
C MET A 176 -1.51 4.30 -11.48
N ILE A 177 -2.17 3.99 -12.58
CA ILE A 177 -3.41 4.68 -12.93
C ILE A 177 -4.47 3.73 -13.48
N ASN A 178 -5.76 4.09 -13.31
CA ASN A 178 -6.90 3.38 -13.90
C ASN A 178 -6.87 1.87 -13.62
N SER A 179 -6.52 1.46 -12.41
CA SER A 179 -6.23 0.06 -12.10
C SER A 179 -6.98 -0.41 -10.85
N GLU A 180 -7.17 -1.72 -10.74
CA GLU A 180 -7.86 -2.37 -9.63
C GLU A 180 -6.98 -3.45 -9.01
N ALA A 181 -6.97 -3.56 -7.68
CA ALA A 181 -6.25 -4.62 -6.98
C ALA A 181 -7.06 -5.15 -5.80
N TYR A 182 -7.25 -6.48 -5.74
CA TYR A 182 -8.09 -7.08 -4.70
C TYR A 182 -7.68 -8.49 -4.31
N TYR A 183 -7.99 -8.84 -3.05
CA TYR A 183 -7.69 -10.12 -2.42
C TYR A 183 -6.20 -10.49 -2.43
N ASN A 184 -5.33 -9.49 -2.28
CA ASN A 184 -3.91 -9.74 -2.12
C ASN A 184 -3.56 -9.75 -0.63
N PRO A 185 -2.79 -10.73 -0.14
CA PRO A 185 -2.58 -10.96 1.29
C PRO A 185 -1.58 -10.01 1.97
N ASP A 186 -1.11 -9.01 1.27
CA ASP A 186 -0.41 -7.85 1.81
C ASP A 186 -1.12 -6.59 1.33
N SER A 187 -0.72 -5.96 0.26
CA SER A 187 -1.41 -4.76 -0.21
C SER A 187 -1.85 -4.81 -1.67
N GLY A 188 -2.94 -4.11 -1.96
CA GLY A 188 -3.40 -3.94 -3.33
C GLY A 188 -2.39 -3.18 -4.17
N PHE A 189 -1.96 -2.02 -3.66
CA PHE A 189 -0.93 -1.18 -4.27
C PHE A 189 0.20 -0.91 -3.28
N TYR A 190 1.43 -0.90 -3.79
CA TYR A 190 2.60 -0.63 -2.99
C TYR A 190 3.57 0.31 -3.74
N VAL A 191 4.05 1.35 -3.05
CA VAL A 191 5.18 2.16 -3.49
C VAL A 191 6.13 2.35 -2.31
N GLY A 192 7.36 1.88 -2.44
CA GLY A 192 8.39 2.02 -1.41
C GLY A 192 9.60 1.20 -1.77
N GLN A 193 10.68 1.19 -1.05
CA GLN A 193 11.23 2.42 -0.55
C GLN A 193 11.52 3.37 -1.73
N THR A 194 11.24 4.65 -1.59
CA THR A 194 11.56 5.59 -2.68
C THR A 194 12.91 6.25 -2.40
N PRO A 195 13.89 6.16 -3.31
CA PRO A 195 15.18 6.82 -3.14
C PRO A 195 15.04 8.33 -2.95
N PRO A 196 15.84 8.96 -2.08
CA PRO A 196 15.88 10.41 -1.95
C PRO A 196 16.30 11.04 -3.27
N GLN A 197 15.78 12.24 -3.53
CA GLN A 197 16.03 12.98 -4.78
C GLN A 197 16.56 14.38 -4.45
N LYS A 198 17.56 14.84 -5.19
CA LYS A 198 18.05 16.23 -5.14
C LYS A 198 17.27 17.09 -6.16
N GLY A 199 17.17 18.40 -5.92
CA GLY A 199 16.49 19.34 -6.81
C GLY A 199 14.99 19.04 -7.01
N ARG A 200 14.49 19.24 -8.24
CA ARG A 200 13.08 18.99 -8.59
C ARG A 200 12.73 17.50 -8.43
N LYS A 201 11.72 17.21 -7.60
CA LYS A 201 11.31 15.84 -7.30
C LYS A 201 10.45 15.23 -8.43
N LYS A 202 10.85 14.07 -8.93
CA LYS A 202 9.99 13.22 -9.77
C LYS A 202 8.98 12.52 -8.87
N ARG A 203 7.75 12.98 -8.86
CA ARG A 203 6.68 12.41 -8.03
C ARG A 203 6.09 11.16 -8.68
N THR A 204 5.83 10.14 -7.89
CA THR A 204 5.02 9.00 -8.31
C THR A 204 3.54 9.35 -8.18
N LEU A 205 2.74 9.05 -9.20
CA LEU A 205 1.30 9.34 -9.22
C LEU A 205 0.49 8.05 -9.14
N LEU A 206 -0.36 7.96 -8.11
CA LEU A 206 -1.42 6.97 -7.97
C LEU A 206 -2.76 7.69 -8.18
N LYS A 207 -3.52 7.30 -9.21
CA LYS A 207 -4.76 8.00 -9.55
C LYS A 207 -5.78 7.08 -10.20
N ASN A 208 -7.05 7.26 -9.84
CA ASN A 208 -8.16 6.48 -10.38
C ASN A 208 -7.95 4.98 -10.15
N LEU A 209 -7.74 4.63 -8.89
CA LEU A 209 -7.47 3.27 -8.44
C LEU A 209 -8.63 2.78 -7.57
N ASP A 210 -8.92 1.49 -7.64
CA ASP A 210 -9.78 0.77 -6.72
C ASP A 210 -8.96 -0.30 -6.00
N SER A 211 -8.94 -0.25 -4.67
CA SER A 211 -8.25 -1.26 -3.84
C SER A 211 -9.19 -1.77 -2.77
N TRP A 212 -9.43 -3.09 -2.75
CA TRP A 212 -10.38 -3.68 -1.82
C TRP A 212 -10.09 -5.16 -1.50
N GLY A 213 -10.53 -5.62 -0.33
CA GLY A 213 -10.33 -7.00 0.11
C GLY A 213 -8.88 -7.38 0.37
N ASN A 214 -7.96 -6.43 0.50
CA ASN A 214 -6.56 -6.67 0.81
C ASN A 214 -6.30 -6.48 2.31
N VAL A 215 -5.13 -6.87 2.79
CA VAL A 215 -4.68 -6.51 4.14
C VAL A 215 -4.55 -4.99 4.23
N LEU A 216 -3.84 -4.38 3.31
CA LEU A 216 -3.74 -2.93 3.16
C LEU A 216 -4.22 -2.52 1.76
N GLY A 217 -4.99 -1.46 1.67
CA GLY A 217 -5.34 -0.91 0.36
C GLY A 217 -4.11 -0.39 -0.36
N PHE A 218 -3.35 0.46 0.32
CA PHE A 218 -2.03 0.94 -0.07
C PHE A 218 -1.04 0.75 1.07
N SER A 219 0.12 0.19 0.78
CA SER A 219 1.28 0.18 1.65
C SER A 219 2.37 1.08 1.09
N GLY A 220 2.90 1.94 1.93
CA GLY A 220 3.90 2.92 1.55
C GLY A 220 5.13 2.86 2.44
N THR A 221 5.81 1.70 2.53
CA THR A 221 7.01 1.59 3.35
C THR A 221 8.10 2.51 2.80
N ASN A 222 8.48 3.49 3.62
CA ASN A 222 9.47 4.53 3.27
C ASN A 222 9.20 5.22 1.92
N VAL A 223 7.91 5.40 1.61
CA VAL A 223 7.45 6.07 0.39
C VAL A 223 7.77 7.55 0.43
N ARG A 224 8.29 8.10 -0.68
CA ARG A 224 8.60 9.53 -0.79
C ARG A 224 8.05 10.11 -2.08
N TYR A 225 7.67 11.39 -2.01
CA TYR A 225 7.27 12.18 -3.17
C TYR A 225 6.17 11.52 -4.00
N THR A 226 5.20 10.90 -3.34
CA THR A 226 4.09 10.22 -3.99
C THR A 226 2.81 11.04 -3.83
N THR A 227 2.00 11.07 -4.89
CA THR A 227 0.66 11.66 -4.86
C THR A 227 -0.35 10.54 -5.05
N ILE A 228 -1.24 10.36 -4.06
CA ILE A 228 -2.35 9.40 -4.07
C ILE A 228 -3.63 10.20 -4.16
N THR A 229 -4.35 10.10 -5.28
CA THR A 229 -5.50 10.99 -5.51
C THR A 229 -6.61 10.36 -6.34
N LYS A 230 -7.84 10.83 -6.14
CA LYS A 230 -9.03 10.46 -6.94
C LYS A 230 -9.20 8.95 -7.05
N SER A 231 -9.01 8.24 -5.94
CA SER A 231 -9.02 6.79 -5.85
C SER A 231 -9.93 6.33 -4.72
N ARG A 232 -10.34 5.06 -4.75
CA ARG A 232 -11.17 4.46 -3.71
C ARG A 232 -10.40 3.35 -2.99
N TRP A 233 -10.40 3.42 -1.67
CA TRP A 233 -9.70 2.51 -0.77
C TRP A 233 -10.73 1.97 0.21
N PHE A 234 -11.27 0.78 -0.06
CA PHE A 234 -12.44 0.29 0.68
C PHE A 234 -12.39 -1.21 0.95
N ASN A 235 -13.05 -1.64 2.00
CA ASN A 235 -13.12 -3.06 2.37
C ASN A 235 -11.75 -3.73 2.50
N ASN A 236 -10.69 -3.00 2.87
CA ASN A 236 -9.41 -3.57 3.26
C ASN A 236 -9.32 -3.69 4.79
N GLY A 237 -8.25 -4.26 5.32
CA GLY A 237 -7.98 -4.18 6.75
C GLY A 237 -7.66 -2.74 7.16
N ALA A 238 -6.77 -2.08 6.44
CA ALA A 238 -6.56 -0.63 6.52
C ALA A 238 -6.48 -0.03 5.10
N GLY A 239 -6.85 1.24 4.97
CA GLY A 239 -6.97 1.88 3.65
C GLY A 239 -5.64 2.31 3.07
N ILE A 240 -5.04 3.38 3.58
CA ILE A 240 -3.79 3.98 3.08
C ILE A 240 -2.79 4.06 4.22
N VAL A 241 -1.64 3.38 4.10
CA VAL A 241 -0.65 3.23 5.17
C VAL A 241 0.77 3.57 4.71
N PRO A 242 1.19 4.85 4.67
CA PRO A 242 2.60 5.20 4.66
C PRO A 242 3.24 4.83 6.00
N ASN A 243 4.34 4.07 5.96
CA ASN A 243 4.98 3.59 7.18
C ASN A 243 6.51 3.63 7.12
N THR A 244 7.13 3.86 8.26
CA THR A 244 8.57 3.76 8.43
C THR A 244 8.98 2.32 8.69
N LEU A 245 9.97 1.83 7.94
CA LEU A 245 10.66 0.58 8.23
C LEU A 245 12.17 0.85 8.23
N THR A 246 12.78 0.76 9.40
CA THR A 246 14.17 1.17 9.63
C THR A 246 15.19 0.16 9.13
N SER A 247 14.79 -1.06 8.82
CA SER A 247 15.64 -2.05 8.14
C SER A 247 15.86 -1.74 6.65
N GLU A 248 15.08 -0.82 6.06
CA GLU A 248 15.29 -0.35 4.70
C GLU A 248 16.23 0.87 4.68
N LYS A 249 16.83 1.12 3.53
CA LYS A 249 17.88 2.15 3.36
C LYS A 249 17.34 3.59 3.41
N TYR A 250 16.14 3.84 2.93
CA TYR A 250 15.67 5.20 2.63
C TYR A 250 14.46 5.60 3.49
N TYR A 251 14.53 5.44 4.78
CA TYR A 251 13.51 5.91 5.73
C TYR A 251 13.72 7.38 6.14
N PRO A 252 12.70 8.06 6.66
CA PRO A 252 11.28 7.73 6.75
C PRO A 252 10.50 8.07 5.47
N PRO A 253 9.20 7.70 5.37
CA PRO A 253 8.31 8.20 4.34
C PRO A 253 8.18 9.73 4.43
N SER A 254 8.22 10.44 3.30
CA SER A 254 8.26 11.92 3.34
C SER A 254 7.79 12.57 2.04
N GLY A 255 7.22 13.76 2.16
CA GLY A 255 6.85 14.61 1.03
C GLY A 255 5.69 14.05 0.20
N ASN A 256 4.77 13.32 0.82
CA ASN A 256 3.64 12.69 0.15
C ASN A 256 2.40 13.60 0.14
N VAL A 257 1.49 13.34 -0.80
CA VAL A 257 0.18 14.00 -0.87
C VAL A 257 -0.90 12.95 -1.03
N ILE A 258 -1.84 12.89 -0.10
CA ILE A 258 -3.00 11.99 -0.11
C ILE A 258 -4.24 12.88 -0.22
N SER A 259 -4.87 12.95 -1.40
CA SER A 259 -5.90 13.95 -1.63
C SER A 259 -7.04 13.49 -2.52
N HIS A 260 -8.26 14.00 -2.26
CA HIS A 260 -9.44 13.73 -3.08
C HIS A 260 -9.76 12.23 -3.24
N ASN A 261 -9.47 11.42 -2.23
CA ASN A 261 -9.79 10.00 -2.21
C ASN A 261 -11.09 9.74 -1.45
N GLN A 262 -11.70 8.61 -1.72
CA GLN A 262 -12.71 8.00 -0.86
C GLN A 262 -12.07 6.84 -0.11
N VAL A 263 -12.10 6.90 1.22
CA VAL A 263 -11.45 5.91 2.10
C VAL A 263 -12.48 5.39 3.08
N PHE A 264 -13.04 4.21 2.83
CA PHE A 264 -14.23 3.79 3.56
C PHE A 264 -14.30 2.28 3.78
N TRP A 265 -14.96 1.89 4.88
CA TRP A 265 -15.25 0.51 5.24
C TRP A 265 -14.01 -0.39 5.32
N ASN A 266 -12.85 0.14 5.71
CA ASN A 266 -11.63 -0.63 5.82
C ASN A 266 -11.62 -1.46 7.11
N ASN A 267 -12.59 -2.35 7.25
CA ASN A 267 -12.85 -3.19 8.42
C ASN A 267 -12.72 -4.69 8.10
N TYR A 268 -12.06 -5.03 7.00
CA TYR A 268 -11.93 -6.41 6.58
C TYR A 268 -10.94 -7.16 7.47
N ASN A 269 -11.47 -7.99 8.37
CA ASN A 269 -10.62 -8.79 9.24
C ASN A 269 -10.05 -10.00 8.48
N PHE A 270 -8.91 -9.80 7.85
CA PHE A 270 -8.21 -10.82 7.09
C PHE A 270 -7.57 -11.92 7.96
N TYR A 271 -7.50 -11.76 9.27
CA TYR A 271 -7.09 -12.83 10.17
C TYR A 271 -8.18 -13.87 10.38
N PHE A 272 -9.41 -13.52 10.04
CA PHE A 272 -10.57 -14.35 10.29
C PHE A 272 -11.36 -14.57 9.01
N GLY A 273 -11.14 -15.72 8.40
CA GLY A 273 -11.90 -16.12 7.22
C GLY A 273 -11.45 -15.51 5.88
N ALA A 274 -10.21 -15.00 5.76
CA ALA A 274 -9.73 -14.44 4.51
C ALA A 274 -9.42 -15.50 3.43
N PRO A 275 -9.71 -15.29 2.07
CA PRO A 275 -9.47 -16.22 0.95
C PRO A 275 -8.00 -16.48 0.72
N PHE A 276 -7.15 -15.94 1.54
CA PHE A 276 -5.72 -16.03 1.43
C PHE A 276 -5.09 -16.27 2.80
N LYS A 277 -3.94 -16.89 2.79
CA LYS A 277 -3.08 -16.95 3.98
C LYS A 277 -2.24 -15.69 4.00
N ILE A 278 -2.26 -14.97 5.13
CA ILE A 278 -1.35 -13.86 5.34
C ILE A 278 0.07 -14.42 5.38
N PRO A 279 1.04 -13.84 4.65
CA PRO A 279 2.42 -14.27 4.76
C PRO A 279 2.89 -13.99 6.20
N GLN A 280 3.17 -15.07 6.92
CA GLN A 280 3.78 -15.14 8.25
C GLN A 280 3.45 -13.97 9.20
N ILE A 281 2.42 -14.14 10.00
CA ILE A 281 2.39 -13.45 11.28
C ILE A 281 2.97 -14.42 12.29
N SER A 282 4.21 -14.22 12.68
CA SER A 282 4.74 -14.83 13.88
C SER A 282 4.13 -14.13 15.10
N ALA A 283 4.13 -14.78 16.26
CA ALA A 283 3.69 -14.13 17.50
C ALA A 283 4.54 -12.88 17.87
N ALA A 284 5.63 -12.63 17.15
CA ALA A 284 6.52 -11.48 17.29
C ALA A 284 6.22 -10.36 16.29
N ASP A 285 5.38 -10.61 15.28
CA ASP A 285 5.04 -9.58 14.29
C ASP A 285 3.91 -8.70 14.85
N ILE A 286 4.07 -7.39 14.69
CA ILE A 286 3.01 -6.45 15.04
C ILE A 286 1.85 -6.69 14.08
N PRO A 287 0.65 -6.99 14.60
CA PRO A 287 -0.50 -7.18 13.74
C PRO A 287 -0.83 -5.88 13.01
N TYR A 288 -1.15 -5.95 11.73
CA TYR A 288 -1.69 -4.81 11.01
C TYR A 288 -3.00 -4.36 11.66
N PRO A 289 -3.18 -3.05 11.89
CA PRO A 289 -4.44 -2.55 12.42
C PRO A 289 -5.57 -2.80 11.42
N ILE A 290 -6.74 -3.14 11.94
CA ILE A 290 -7.96 -3.29 11.16
C ILE A 290 -8.92 -2.18 11.53
N GLY A 291 -9.61 -1.62 10.56
CA GLY A 291 -10.59 -0.57 10.79
C GLY A 291 -10.05 0.84 10.72
N VAL A 292 -8.89 1.04 10.11
CA VAL A 292 -8.30 2.38 9.92
C VAL A 292 -8.38 2.82 8.45
N GLY A 293 -8.84 4.04 8.24
CA GLY A 293 -8.91 4.64 6.91
C GLY A 293 -7.53 5.04 6.39
N ILE A 294 -6.90 6.03 7.01
CA ILE A 294 -5.54 6.50 6.68
C ILE A 294 -4.70 6.43 7.94
N LEU A 295 -3.52 5.81 7.84
CA LEU A 295 -2.61 5.63 8.96
C LEU A 295 -1.21 6.09 8.58
N LEU A 296 -0.72 7.14 9.23
CA LEU A 296 0.65 7.63 9.09
C LEU A 296 1.51 7.06 10.21
N TYR A 297 2.46 6.17 9.88
CA TYR A 297 3.45 5.65 10.82
C TYR A 297 4.81 6.30 10.61
N GLY A 298 5.15 7.27 11.47
CA GLY A 298 6.43 7.96 11.40
C GLY A 298 6.61 8.74 10.08
N SER A 299 5.53 9.20 9.49
CA SER A 299 5.54 9.95 8.25
C SER A 299 5.95 11.41 8.47
N GLN A 300 6.63 12.00 7.50
CA GLN A 300 7.07 13.40 7.54
C GLN A 300 6.63 14.16 6.28
N ASP A 301 6.46 15.46 6.37
CA ASP A 301 6.09 16.33 5.22
C ASP A 301 4.91 15.79 4.40
N THR A 302 3.93 15.16 5.04
CA THR A 302 2.80 14.53 4.34
C THR A 302 1.56 15.41 4.44
N ILE A 303 0.93 15.65 3.30
CA ILE A 303 -0.33 16.40 3.22
C ILE A 303 -1.47 15.41 3.01
N VAL A 304 -2.45 15.41 3.92
CA VAL A 304 -3.70 14.65 3.83
C VAL A 304 -4.83 15.66 3.69
N GLU A 305 -5.39 15.80 2.47
CA GLU A 305 -6.38 16.86 2.24
C GLU A 305 -7.53 16.45 1.33
N LYS A 306 -8.72 17.01 1.61
CA LYS A 306 -9.90 16.87 0.75
C LYS A 306 -10.27 15.41 0.45
N ASN A 307 -10.07 14.52 1.42
CA ASN A 307 -10.53 13.14 1.34
C ASN A 307 -11.90 13.00 2.02
N ASP A 308 -12.71 12.08 1.51
CA ASP A 308 -13.96 11.64 2.09
C ASP A 308 -13.70 10.32 2.82
N ILE A 309 -13.77 10.32 4.16
CA ILE A 309 -13.30 9.23 5.03
C ILE A 309 -14.43 8.79 5.96
N PHE A 310 -14.98 7.59 5.77
CA PHE A 310 -16.17 7.18 6.52
C PHE A 310 -16.26 5.67 6.75
N GLY A 311 -16.98 5.27 7.80
CA GLY A 311 -17.27 3.88 8.11
C GLY A 311 -16.04 3.03 8.43
N ASN A 312 -14.92 3.65 8.85
CA ASN A 312 -13.74 2.96 9.34
C ASN A 312 -13.84 2.88 10.87
N TYR A 313 -14.05 1.72 11.42
CA TYR A 313 -14.54 1.58 12.79
C TYR A 313 -13.51 1.81 13.87
N LEU A 314 -12.23 1.57 13.60
CA LEU A 314 -11.18 1.94 14.54
C LEU A 314 -10.92 3.45 14.47
N GLY A 315 -10.69 3.96 13.26
CA GLY A 315 -10.49 5.39 13.06
C GLY A 315 -10.45 5.80 11.60
N GLY A 316 -10.97 6.97 11.28
CA GLY A 316 -10.89 7.53 9.93
C GLY A 316 -9.45 7.86 9.56
N PHE A 317 -8.74 8.52 10.47
CA PHE A 317 -7.34 8.92 10.33
C PHE A 317 -6.57 8.65 11.63
N ALA A 318 -5.32 8.23 11.50
CA ALA A 318 -4.41 8.11 12.63
C ALA A 318 -2.99 8.56 12.28
N GLU A 319 -2.34 9.23 13.22
CA GLU A 319 -0.90 9.53 13.23
C GLU A 319 -0.24 8.88 14.43
N VAL A 320 0.74 8.00 14.17
CA VAL A 320 1.43 7.24 15.23
C VAL A 320 2.94 7.27 14.98
N PRO A 321 3.76 7.61 15.99
CA PRO A 321 5.21 7.51 15.86
C PRO A 321 5.65 6.07 15.57
N ALA A 322 6.44 5.86 14.54
CA ALA A 322 6.85 4.51 14.14
C ALA A 322 7.77 3.83 15.18
N VAL A 323 8.42 4.59 16.05
CA VAL A 323 9.24 4.06 17.14
C VAL A 323 8.48 3.08 18.04
N HIS A 324 7.18 3.27 18.21
CA HIS A 324 6.34 2.37 19.00
C HIS A 324 6.11 1.00 18.34
N LEU A 325 6.36 0.89 17.05
CA LEU A 325 6.22 -0.35 16.29
C LEU A 325 7.56 -1.01 15.98
N THR A 326 8.60 -0.21 15.78
CA THR A 326 9.90 -0.72 15.38
C THR A 326 10.78 -1.14 16.56
N GLY A 327 10.42 -0.70 17.78
CA GLY A 327 11.16 -1.06 19.00
C GLY A 327 12.64 -0.69 18.96
N ASN A 328 13.04 0.26 18.09
CA ASN A 328 14.44 0.55 17.86
C ASN A 328 14.97 1.54 18.91
N SER A 329 16.00 1.13 19.62
CA SER A 329 16.69 1.93 20.64
C SER A 329 17.77 2.86 20.08
N ASP A 330 18.12 2.79 18.77
CA ASP A 330 19.05 3.72 18.16
C ASP A 330 18.42 5.13 18.06
N PRO A 331 18.98 6.15 18.75
CA PRO A 331 18.41 7.50 18.75
C PRO A 331 18.24 8.12 17.36
N LYS A 332 19.12 7.81 16.41
CA LYS A 332 19.02 8.32 15.02
C LYS A 332 17.82 7.72 14.29
N VAL A 333 17.56 6.46 14.52
CA VAL A 333 16.42 5.76 13.94
C VAL A 333 15.14 6.18 14.62
N ALA A 334 15.15 6.32 15.94
CA ALA A 334 14.02 6.82 16.70
C ALA A 334 13.62 8.23 16.23
N GLU A 335 14.59 9.14 16.03
CA GLU A 335 14.32 10.46 15.49
C GLU A 335 13.75 10.42 14.06
N ALA A 336 14.28 9.60 13.19
CA ALA A 336 13.78 9.44 11.82
C ALA A 336 12.34 8.89 11.77
N ALA A 337 11.90 8.19 12.82
CA ALA A 337 10.57 7.61 12.92
C ALA A 337 9.52 8.55 13.56
N ILE A 338 9.91 9.76 13.93
CA ILE A 338 9.02 10.77 14.53
C ILE A 338 8.13 11.39 13.45
N LEU A 339 6.89 11.68 13.82
CA LEU A 339 5.96 12.49 13.02
C LEU A 339 6.46 13.93 12.91
N ARG A 340 6.55 14.46 11.69
CA ARG A 340 7.06 15.83 11.51
C ARG A 340 6.41 16.51 10.29
N ASP A 341 5.97 17.74 10.49
CA ASP A 341 5.51 18.64 9.44
C ASP A 341 4.36 18.05 8.57
N ASN A 342 3.52 17.20 9.17
CA ASN A 342 2.35 16.67 8.49
C ASN A 342 1.19 17.68 8.56
N THR A 343 0.45 17.79 7.47
CA THR A 343 -0.72 18.68 7.39
C THR A 343 -1.97 17.89 7.06
N VAL A 344 -2.96 17.89 7.95
CA VAL A 344 -4.25 17.19 7.77
C VAL A 344 -5.34 18.27 7.66
N ARG A 345 -5.90 18.47 6.46
CA ARG A 345 -6.81 19.59 6.25
C ARG A 345 -7.95 19.32 5.27
N ARG A 346 -9.07 19.99 5.52
CA ARG A 346 -10.24 19.97 4.62
C ARG A 346 -10.72 18.56 4.26
N ASN A 347 -10.47 17.58 5.15
CA ASN A 347 -11.04 16.25 5.01
C ASN A 347 -12.46 16.23 5.58
N GLU A 348 -13.30 15.39 5.00
CA GLU A 348 -14.65 15.14 5.48
C GLU A 348 -14.72 13.74 6.10
N PHE A 349 -14.95 13.69 7.41
CA PHE A 349 -15.08 12.44 8.14
C PHE A 349 -16.57 12.13 8.35
N GLY A 350 -16.99 10.88 8.05
CA GLY A 350 -18.37 10.44 8.18
C GLY A 350 -19.33 10.99 7.11
N GLY A 351 -18.82 11.66 6.06
CA GLY A 351 -19.64 12.32 5.02
C GLY A 351 -20.39 11.36 4.10
N GLY A 352 -19.95 10.11 4.00
CA GLY A 352 -20.58 9.11 3.14
C GLY A 352 -21.83 8.43 3.70
N GLY A 353 -22.32 8.87 4.86
CA GLY A 353 -23.49 8.32 5.54
C GLY A 353 -23.16 7.32 6.65
N ASP A 354 -21.96 6.79 6.70
CA ASP A 354 -21.45 5.93 7.77
C ASP A 354 -20.42 6.66 8.62
N LEU A 355 -20.62 6.70 9.92
CA LEU A 355 -19.67 7.29 10.85
C LEU A 355 -18.44 6.40 10.99
N ASN A 356 -17.29 7.02 11.23
CA ASN A 356 -16.13 6.28 11.72
C ASN A 356 -16.33 5.94 13.21
N GLY A 357 -15.66 4.93 13.73
CA GLY A 357 -15.66 4.68 15.17
C GLY A 357 -15.03 5.84 15.94
N ARG A 358 -13.95 6.41 15.37
CA ARG A 358 -13.35 7.70 15.74
C ARG A 358 -12.93 8.40 14.45
N ASP A 359 -12.97 9.72 14.42
CA ASP A 359 -12.58 10.42 13.20
C ASP A 359 -11.08 10.59 13.11
N MET A 360 -10.41 11.06 14.17
CA MET A 360 -8.97 11.25 14.18
C MET A 360 -8.35 10.74 15.49
N LEU A 361 -7.15 10.16 15.38
CA LEU A 361 -6.33 9.67 16.50
C LEU A 361 -4.92 10.24 16.38
N TYR A 362 -4.49 11.00 17.39
CA TYR A 362 -3.16 11.57 17.44
C TYR A 362 -2.77 11.96 18.87
N ASP A 363 -1.57 11.57 19.29
CA ASP A 363 -1.07 11.81 20.64
C ASP A 363 -0.35 13.15 20.82
N GLY A 364 -0.32 13.99 19.80
CA GLY A 364 0.38 15.28 19.84
C GLY A 364 1.90 15.20 19.73
N SER A 365 2.47 14.00 19.56
CA SER A 365 3.92 13.81 19.49
C SER A 365 4.53 14.32 18.18
N GLY A 366 5.84 14.56 18.21
CA GLY A 366 6.57 15.11 17.08
C GLY A 366 6.54 16.63 17.02
N SER A 367 6.63 17.20 15.81
CA SER A 367 6.67 18.66 15.65
C SER A 367 6.12 19.10 14.30
N GLY A 368 5.50 20.28 14.27
CA GLY A 368 5.00 20.90 13.04
C GLY A 368 3.78 20.19 12.42
N ASN A 369 3.23 19.17 13.10
CA ASN A 369 2.01 18.52 12.64
C ASN A 369 0.80 19.40 12.90
N CYS A 370 -0.09 19.59 11.93
CA CYS A 370 -1.20 20.51 12.07
C CYS A 370 -2.48 20.07 11.39
N PHE A 371 -3.62 20.58 11.93
CA PHE A 371 -4.96 20.16 11.55
C PHE A 371 -5.85 21.38 11.27
N GLU A 372 -6.36 21.51 10.05
CA GLU A 372 -7.15 22.68 9.66
C GLU A 372 -8.41 22.31 8.88
N SER A 373 -9.52 22.94 9.23
CA SER A 373 -10.77 22.88 8.45
C SER A 373 -11.26 21.46 8.13
N ASN A 374 -10.95 20.47 8.97
CA ASN A 374 -11.51 19.15 8.86
C ASN A 374 -12.94 19.14 9.44
N VAL A 375 -13.85 18.43 8.80
CA VAL A 375 -15.19 18.21 9.30
C VAL A 375 -15.27 16.85 9.98
N THR A 376 -15.48 16.82 11.28
CA THR A 376 -15.58 15.61 12.09
C THR A 376 -17.02 15.38 12.57
N ARG A 377 -17.42 14.12 12.71
CA ARG A 377 -18.76 13.71 13.15
C ARG A 377 -18.74 12.67 14.26
N SER A 378 -17.60 12.01 14.43
CA SER A 378 -17.34 11.07 15.54
C SER A 378 -16.30 11.66 16.49
N PRO A 379 -16.21 11.19 17.74
CA PRO A 379 -15.18 11.61 18.68
C PRO A 379 -13.77 11.40 18.13
N ASN A 380 -12.85 12.27 18.52
CA ASN A 380 -11.41 12.08 18.29
C ASN A 380 -10.73 11.42 19.51
N ILE A 381 -9.48 11.02 19.37
CA ILE A 381 -8.61 10.68 20.48
C ILE A 381 -7.41 11.60 20.44
N PRO A 382 -7.21 12.48 21.46
CA PRO A 382 -8.07 12.72 22.64
C PRO A 382 -9.38 13.43 22.29
N ALA A 383 -10.41 13.22 23.11
CA ALA A 383 -11.75 13.74 22.87
C ALA A 383 -11.85 15.29 23.00
N ASP A 384 -10.99 15.88 23.83
CA ASP A 384 -10.91 17.34 24.01
C ASP A 384 -10.16 18.08 22.90
N ASN A 385 -9.61 17.34 21.94
CA ASN A 385 -8.91 17.85 20.75
C ASN A 385 -7.63 18.68 21.00
N HIS A 386 -7.07 18.72 22.21
CA HIS A 386 -5.93 19.58 22.52
C HIS A 386 -4.65 19.20 21.76
N THR A 387 -4.54 17.98 21.24
CA THR A 387 -3.40 17.55 20.41
C THR A 387 -3.52 17.99 18.93
N PHE A 388 -4.74 18.31 18.49
CA PHE A 388 -5.02 18.67 17.09
C PHE A 388 -4.85 20.19 16.84
N VAL A 389 -3.62 20.65 16.90
CA VAL A 389 -3.31 22.08 16.79
C VAL A 389 -3.44 22.60 15.37
N ALA A 390 -3.86 23.86 15.22
CA ALA A 390 -3.86 24.56 13.93
C ALA A 390 -2.43 24.77 13.40
N CYS A 391 -2.30 24.98 12.09
CA CYS A 391 -0.99 25.22 11.47
C CYS A 391 -0.34 26.48 12.06
N GLY A 392 0.93 26.36 12.44
CA GLY A 392 1.66 27.37 13.21
C GLY A 392 1.56 27.23 14.73
N GLY A 393 0.72 26.32 15.24
CA GLY A 393 0.64 25.97 16.66
C GLY A 393 1.79 25.05 17.10
N THR A 394 1.96 24.96 18.42
CA THR A 394 2.95 24.05 19.04
C THR A 394 2.28 22.74 19.40
N ASN A 395 2.82 21.62 18.95
CA ASN A 395 2.31 20.30 19.32
C ASN A 395 2.47 20.04 20.83
N VAL A 396 1.43 19.50 21.42
CA VAL A 396 1.38 19.12 22.85
C VAL A 396 1.17 17.63 22.93
N THR A 397 2.15 16.90 23.48
CA THR A 397 2.08 15.45 23.56
C THR A 397 1.19 15.01 24.72
N ASP A 398 0.27 14.07 24.43
CA ASP A 398 -0.57 13.37 25.38
C ASP A 398 -0.31 11.85 25.30
N PRO A 399 0.54 11.31 26.17
CA PRO A 399 0.83 9.87 26.15
C PRO A 399 -0.40 8.99 26.45
N SER A 400 -1.44 9.52 27.10
CA SER A 400 -2.67 8.77 27.36
C SER A 400 -3.47 8.52 26.10
N ALA A 401 -3.51 9.49 25.20
CA ALA A 401 -4.15 9.36 23.88
C ALA A 401 -3.47 8.27 23.04
N LEU A 402 -2.13 8.20 23.05
CA LEU A 402 -1.40 7.11 22.39
C LEU A 402 -1.74 5.75 23.01
N GLY A 403 -1.74 5.68 24.35
CA GLY A 403 -2.09 4.44 25.10
C GLY A 403 -3.49 3.95 24.74
N GLU A 404 -4.47 4.84 24.65
CA GLU A 404 -5.83 4.52 24.23
C GLU A 404 -5.86 4.03 22.79
N ALA A 405 -5.26 4.75 21.83
CA ALA A 405 -5.21 4.37 20.43
C ALA A 405 -4.53 3.01 20.22
N LEU A 406 -3.42 2.77 20.88
CA LEU A 406 -2.70 1.49 20.82
C LEU A 406 -3.50 0.34 21.45
N SER A 407 -4.16 0.55 22.59
CA SER A 407 -4.96 -0.49 23.24
C SER A 407 -6.11 -0.96 22.34
N ILE A 408 -6.70 -0.07 21.58
CA ILE A 408 -7.73 -0.38 20.60
C ILE A 408 -7.13 -1.09 19.38
N SER A 409 -6.01 -0.61 18.86
CA SER A 409 -5.41 -1.12 17.61
C SER A 409 -4.65 -2.43 17.78
N LEU A 410 -4.09 -2.69 18.97
CA LEU A 410 -3.31 -3.89 19.29
C LEU A 410 -4.15 -4.98 19.96
N GLY A 411 -5.46 -4.84 20.06
CA GLY A 411 -6.33 -5.93 20.47
C GLY A 411 -6.07 -7.18 19.64
N ASP A 412 -6.42 -8.37 20.17
CA ASP A 412 -6.14 -9.63 19.45
C ASP A 412 -6.83 -9.65 18.06
N PRO A 413 -6.09 -9.50 16.98
CA PRO A 413 -6.66 -9.44 15.63
C PRO A 413 -7.30 -10.77 15.19
N LYS A 414 -6.98 -11.87 15.87
CA LYS A 414 -7.55 -13.19 15.63
C LYS A 414 -8.89 -13.38 16.33
N ASN A 415 -9.18 -12.53 17.32
CA ASN A 415 -10.46 -12.57 18.02
C ASN A 415 -11.40 -11.48 17.50
N PRO A 416 -12.41 -11.84 16.68
CA PRO A 416 -13.35 -10.86 16.15
C PRO A 416 -14.08 -10.02 17.20
N ALA A 417 -14.20 -10.52 18.42
CA ALA A 417 -14.86 -9.80 19.51
C ALA A 417 -13.99 -8.69 20.12
N SER A 418 -12.67 -8.71 19.91
CA SER A 418 -11.76 -7.65 20.37
C SER A 418 -11.80 -6.40 19.49
N PHE A 419 -12.33 -6.50 18.27
CA PHE A 419 -12.62 -5.38 17.41
C PHE A 419 -14.11 -5.11 17.42
N GLU A 420 -14.53 -3.94 17.91
CA GLU A 420 -15.94 -3.50 17.89
C GLU A 420 -16.56 -3.58 16.49
N ALA A 421 -15.72 -3.66 15.50
CA ALA A 421 -16.04 -3.56 14.12
C ALA A 421 -15.67 -4.79 13.34
N HIS A 422 -16.47 -5.77 13.42
CA HIS A 422 -16.38 -6.90 12.52
C HIS A 422 -17.32 -6.68 11.34
N TRP A 423 -16.79 -6.51 10.13
CA TRP A 423 -17.60 -6.30 8.93
C TRP A 423 -18.69 -7.36 8.73
N ILE A 424 -18.49 -8.59 9.22
CA ILE A 424 -19.49 -9.66 9.19
C ILE A 424 -20.68 -9.32 10.10
N LYS A 425 -20.43 -8.65 11.24
CA LYS A 425 -21.48 -8.24 12.19
C LYS A 425 -22.12 -6.92 11.81
N HIS A 426 -21.42 -6.10 11.04
CA HIS A 426 -21.87 -4.78 10.58
C HIS A 426 -21.81 -4.72 9.05
N PRO A 427 -22.69 -5.45 8.33
CA PRO A 427 -22.69 -5.43 6.88
C PRO A 427 -22.98 -4.02 6.38
N HIS A 428 -22.18 -3.56 5.45
CA HIS A 428 -22.36 -2.25 4.85
C HIS A 428 -23.57 -2.23 3.93
N PRO A 429 -24.24 -1.07 3.81
CA PRO A 429 -25.29 -0.92 2.81
C PRO A 429 -24.73 -1.09 1.40
N ALA A 430 -25.56 -1.57 0.49
CA ALA A 430 -25.17 -1.67 -0.91
C ALA A 430 -24.85 -0.28 -1.48
N ARG A 431 -23.65 -0.14 -2.09
CA ARG A 431 -23.22 1.12 -2.72
C ARG A 431 -22.92 0.88 -4.19
N LYS A 432 -23.47 1.73 -5.05
CA LYS A 432 -23.24 1.66 -6.51
C LYS A 432 -21.74 1.65 -6.83
N GLY A 433 -21.32 0.68 -7.62
CA GLY A 433 -19.93 0.53 -8.05
C GLY A 433 -18.97 0.01 -6.98
N VAL A 434 -19.49 -0.49 -5.86
CA VAL A 434 -18.72 -1.21 -4.84
C VAL A 434 -19.06 -2.68 -4.92
N LYS A 435 -18.05 -3.51 -5.17
CA LYS A 435 -18.22 -4.96 -5.18
C LYS A 435 -18.34 -5.48 -3.75
N PRO A 436 -19.30 -6.36 -3.44
CA PRO A 436 -19.39 -6.98 -2.13
C PRO A 436 -18.17 -7.87 -1.90
N LEU A 437 -17.71 -7.94 -0.64
CA LEU A 437 -16.71 -8.92 -0.25
C LEU A 437 -17.27 -10.34 -0.42
N GLU A 438 -16.46 -11.24 -0.93
CA GLU A 438 -16.82 -12.66 -0.98
C GLU A 438 -16.92 -13.18 0.45
N ARG A 439 -18.05 -13.80 0.77
CA ARG A 439 -18.18 -14.55 2.02
C ARG A 439 -17.33 -15.82 1.90
N TYR A 440 -16.56 -16.11 2.95
CA TYR A 440 -15.89 -17.40 3.06
C TYR A 440 -16.92 -18.50 3.12
N PRO A 441 -16.68 -19.64 2.43
CA PRO A 441 -17.21 -20.87 2.93
C PRO A 441 -16.57 -21.09 4.31
N GLY A 442 -17.38 -20.95 5.34
CA GLY A 442 -17.02 -21.26 6.73
C GLY A 442 -16.55 -22.71 6.87
#